data_d560967285cf18f42cfafb48efff3abd
#
_entry.id   d560967285cf18f42cfafb48efff3abd
#
_cell.length_a   1.000
_cell.length_b   1.000
_cell.length_c   1.000
_cell.angle_alpha   90.00
_cell.angle_beta   90.00
_cell.angle_gamma   90.00
#
_symmetry.space_group_name_H-M   'P 1'
#
loop_
_entity.id
_entity.type
_entity.pdbx_description
1 polymer ?
#
loop_
_entity_poly.entity_id
_entity_poly.type
_entity_poly.pdbx_seq_one_letter_code
_entity_poly.pdbx_strand_id
1 'polypeptide(L)'
;MQILKSTSSMDVTGDDAFSFIDSLVSNSINENEIKFSYLLGPDGKVKFWFIFEVKNSVLKIFQTEENLVELKKLLEKYKIRINCELNILKNDRFFEITEKNQLLTIKSSSNSSKFVDWAEIELFYELPSSKIIELGLLPNEIKWLESFVDFYKGCFMGQEQASRVNFRGKPRRILKTLPDSTQEVVKSK
;
A
#
# COMPACT_ATOMS: atom_id res chain seq x y z
N MET A 1 -0.57 18.30 -4.03
CA MET A 1 -0.16 18.03 -2.63
C MET A 1 -1.39 17.90 -1.77
N GLN A 2 -1.50 16.82 -1.00
CA GLN A 2 -2.57 16.58 -0.02
C GLN A 2 -1.93 16.17 1.32
N ILE A 3 -2.61 16.50 2.42
CA ILE A 3 -2.23 16.02 3.76
C ILE A 3 -3.25 14.96 4.15
N LEU A 4 -2.81 13.72 4.23
CA LEU A 4 -3.64 12.61 4.72
C LEU A 4 -3.58 12.56 6.25
N LYS A 5 -4.74 12.44 6.91
CA LYS A 5 -4.83 12.06 8.31
C LYS A 5 -5.13 10.56 8.42
N SER A 6 -4.22 9.80 9.02
CA SER A 6 -4.46 8.43 9.46
C SER A 6 -4.77 8.41 10.95
N THR A 7 -5.84 7.72 11.33
CA THR A 7 -6.31 7.60 12.73
C THR A 7 -5.98 6.24 13.34
N SER A 8 -5.38 5.36 12.57
CA SER A 8 -5.06 3.99 12.99
C SER A 8 -3.74 3.53 12.37
N SER A 9 -3.03 2.69 13.11
CA SER A 9 -1.85 1.97 12.60
C SER A 9 -1.85 0.53 13.12
N MET A 10 -1.09 -0.32 12.45
CA MET A 10 -0.73 -1.64 12.95
C MET A 10 0.77 -1.66 13.21
N ASP A 11 1.16 -1.84 14.48
CA ASP A 11 2.54 -2.06 14.87
C ASP A 11 2.90 -3.52 14.64
N VAL A 12 4.03 -3.73 13.98
CA VAL A 12 4.58 -5.06 13.67
C VAL A 12 5.90 -5.18 14.42
N THR A 13 5.96 -6.09 15.39
CA THR A 13 7.09 -6.26 16.31
C THR A 13 7.49 -7.72 16.44
N GLY A 14 8.67 -7.99 16.96
CA GLY A 14 9.22 -9.33 17.12
C GLY A 14 10.45 -9.54 16.25
N ASP A 15 11.23 -10.58 16.56
CA ASP A 15 12.54 -10.81 15.93
C ASP A 15 12.44 -11.09 14.43
N ASP A 16 11.33 -11.69 14.00
CA ASP A 16 11.10 -12.03 12.59
C ASP A 16 10.24 -10.97 11.84
N ALA A 17 9.80 -9.90 12.52
CA ALA A 17 8.82 -8.96 12.00
C ALA A 17 9.23 -8.36 10.64
N PHE A 18 10.48 -7.88 10.53
CA PHE A 18 10.98 -7.25 9.30
C PHE A 18 11.07 -8.24 8.15
N SER A 19 11.74 -9.38 8.36
CA SER A 19 11.92 -10.40 7.33
C SER A 19 10.58 -10.97 6.86
N PHE A 20 9.65 -11.16 7.79
CA PHE A 20 8.30 -11.63 7.49
C PHE A 20 7.56 -10.65 6.58
N ILE A 21 7.44 -9.38 6.99
CA ILE A 21 6.71 -8.40 6.18
C ILE A 21 7.44 -8.13 4.87
N ASP A 22 8.78 -8.01 4.87
CA ASP A 22 9.54 -7.77 3.63
C ASP A 22 9.34 -8.88 2.60
N SER A 23 9.17 -10.13 3.00
CA SER A 23 8.87 -11.25 2.11
C SER A 23 7.47 -11.21 1.48
N LEU A 24 6.57 -10.40 2.02
CA LEU A 24 5.17 -10.33 1.58
C LEU A 24 4.84 -9.08 0.77
N VAL A 25 5.46 -7.94 1.12
CA VAL A 25 5.08 -6.63 0.56
C VAL A 25 5.92 -6.27 -0.66
N SER A 26 5.33 -5.47 -1.55
CA SER A 26 5.92 -5.18 -2.87
C SER A 26 7.02 -4.12 -2.86
N ASN A 27 7.17 -3.32 -1.80
CA ASN A 27 8.21 -2.30 -1.70
C ASN A 27 9.24 -2.66 -0.63
N SER A 28 10.48 -2.20 -0.79
CA SER A 28 11.58 -2.47 0.14
C SER A 28 11.36 -1.78 1.48
N ILE A 29 11.62 -2.50 2.57
CA ILE A 29 11.53 -2.00 3.95
C ILE A 29 12.91 -1.53 4.39
N ASN A 30 13.06 -0.22 4.64
CA ASN A 30 14.29 0.36 5.14
C ASN A 30 14.03 1.23 6.37
N GLU A 31 15.02 1.29 7.26
CA GLU A 31 14.95 2.12 8.47
C GLU A 31 14.83 3.61 8.11
N ASN A 32 14.01 4.32 8.87
CA ASN A 32 13.73 5.76 8.71
C ASN A 32 13.09 6.17 7.37
N GLU A 33 12.46 5.22 6.68
CA GLU A 33 11.71 5.50 5.45
C GLU A 33 10.20 5.39 5.67
N ILE A 34 9.46 6.22 4.92
CA ILE A 34 8.00 6.13 4.77
C ILE A 34 7.72 5.84 3.31
N LYS A 35 7.01 4.76 3.03
CA LYS A 35 6.71 4.33 1.66
C LYS A 35 5.28 3.83 1.53
N PHE A 36 4.82 3.83 0.28
CA PHE A 36 3.65 3.05 -0.13
C PHE A 36 4.05 1.60 -0.43
N SER A 37 3.14 0.68 -0.25
CA SER A 37 3.32 -0.70 -0.70
C SER A 37 2.00 -1.39 -1.00
N TYR A 38 2.08 -2.47 -1.76
CA TYR A 38 1.02 -3.45 -1.91
C TYR A 38 1.34 -4.72 -1.11
N LEU A 39 0.30 -5.37 -0.60
CA LEU A 39 0.29 -6.80 -0.39
C LEU A 39 -0.42 -7.44 -1.57
N LEU A 40 0.27 -8.30 -2.30
CA LEU A 40 -0.28 -9.03 -3.44
C LEU A 40 -0.76 -10.42 -3.00
N GLY A 41 -1.67 -10.99 -3.78
CA GLY A 41 -1.97 -12.41 -3.71
C GLY A 41 -0.92 -13.23 -4.47
N PRO A 42 -0.91 -14.57 -4.32
CA PRO A 42 -0.06 -15.46 -5.11
C PRO A 42 -0.30 -15.33 -6.62
N ASP A 43 -1.48 -14.89 -7.02
CA ASP A 43 -1.88 -14.59 -8.39
C ASP A 43 -1.41 -13.21 -8.91
N GLY A 44 -0.62 -12.49 -8.11
CA GLY A 44 -0.07 -11.16 -8.40
C GLY A 44 -1.07 -10.01 -8.31
N LYS A 45 -2.31 -10.28 -7.92
CA LYS A 45 -3.33 -9.24 -7.77
C LYS A 45 -3.17 -8.50 -6.45
N VAL A 46 -3.44 -7.19 -6.47
CA VAL A 46 -3.47 -6.36 -5.28
C VAL A 46 -4.56 -6.85 -4.33
N LYS A 47 -4.20 -7.09 -3.08
CA LYS A 47 -5.11 -7.41 -1.97
C LYS A 47 -5.29 -6.23 -1.04
N PHE A 48 -4.19 -5.52 -0.76
CA PHE A 48 -4.18 -4.30 0.03
C PHE A 48 -3.15 -3.33 -0.53
N TRP A 49 -3.39 -2.05 -0.34
CA TRP A 49 -2.37 -1.02 -0.39
C TRP A 49 -2.34 -0.28 0.95
N PHE A 50 -1.18 0.21 1.34
CA PHE A 50 -0.99 0.90 2.60
C PHE A 50 0.27 1.76 2.57
N ILE A 51 0.39 2.61 3.58
CA ILE A 51 1.62 3.32 3.92
C ILE A 51 2.30 2.53 5.03
N PHE A 52 3.62 2.44 4.98
CA PHE A 52 4.40 1.96 6.11
C PHE A 52 5.51 2.93 6.49
N GLU A 53 5.89 2.91 7.74
CA GLU A 53 7.00 3.66 8.33
C GLU A 53 7.83 2.71 9.19
N VAL A 54 9.15 2.81 9.06
CA VAL A 54 10.07 2.11 9.95
C VAL A 54 10.82 3.14 10.77
N LYS A 55 10.73 3.02 12.09
CA LYS A 55 11.39 3.93 13.01
C LYS A 55 11.70 3.22 14.33
N ASN A 56 12.96 3.36 14.81
CA ASN A 56 13.42 2.73 16.04
C ASN A 56 13.16 1.21 16.07
N SER A 57 13.43 0.54 14.96
CA SER A 57 13.19 -0.89 14.78
C SER A 57 11.73 -1.34 14.98
N VAL A 58 10.78 -0.43 14.83
CA VAL A 58 9.35 -0.74 14.80
C VAL A 58 8.82 -0.46 13.41
N LEU A 59 8.20 -1.46 12.80
CA LEU A 59 7.47 -1.30 11.55
C LEU A 59 6.01 -0.97 11.87
N LYS A 60 5.53 0.16 11.34
CA LYS A 60 4.13 0.59 11.44
C LYS A 60 3.48 0.59 10.06
N ILE A 61 2.31 -0.01 9.97
CA ILE A 61 1.48 -0.01 8.75
C ILE A 61 0.26 0.86 9.01
N PHE A 62 -0.05 1.76 8.07
CA PHE A 62 -1.16 2.72 8.17
C PHE A 62 -2.17 2.47 7.06
N GLN A 63 -3.43 2.42 7.45
CA GLN A 63 -4.61 2.35 6.59
C GLN A 63 -5.86 2.63 7.46
N THR A 64 -7.07 2.56 6.91
CA THR A 64 -8.30 2.57 7.71
C THR A 64 -8.30 1.41 8.71
N GLU A 65 -8.99 1.57 9.83
CA GLU A 65 -9.05 0.51 10.86
C GLU A 65 -9.63 -0.80 10.28
N GLU A 66 -10.68 -0.69 9.44
CA GLU A 66 -11.31 -1.83 8.78
C GLU A 66 -10.31 -2.59 7.89
N ASN A 67 -9.56 -1.87 7.08
CA ASN A 67 -8.55 -2.49 6.21
C ASN A 67 -7.40 -3.09 7.02
N LEU A 68 -6.99 -2.47 8.12
CA LEU A 68 -5.97 -3.04 9.02
C LEU A 68 -6.44 -4.32 9.69
N VAL A 69 -7.72 -4.42 10.08
CA VAL A 69 -8.29 -5.65 10.64
C VAL A 69 -8.25 -6.78 9.62
N GLU A 70 -8.66 -6.53 8.38
CA GLU A 70 -8.64 -7.56 7.33
C GLU A 70 -7.20 -7.92 6.91
N LEU A 71 -6.30 -6.93 6.82
CA LEU A 71 -4.89 -7.15 6.59
C LEU A 71 -4.26 -8.03 7.68
N LYS A 72 -4.53 -7.71 8.94
CA LYS A 72 -4.05 -8.52 10.07
C LYS A 72 -4.53 -9.97 9.97
N LYS A 73 -5.82 -10.22 9.69
CA LYS A 73 -6.37 -11.56 9.49
C LYS A 73 -5.63 -12.33 8.37
N LEU A 74 -5.27 -11.63 7.30
CA LEU A 74 -4.53 -12.25 6.20
C LEU A 74 -3.08 -12.56 6.61
N LEU A 75 -2.39 -11.62 7.25
CA LEU A 75 -1.01 -11.81 7.72
C LEU A 75 -0.91 -12.95 8.77
N GLU A 76 -1.89 -13.07 9.66
CA GLU A 76 -1.94 -14.18 10.64
C GLU A 76 -2.00 -15.55 9.97
N LYS A 77 -2.59 -15.69 8.79
CA LYS A 77 -2.58 -16.95 8.02
C LYS A 77 -1.19 -17.32 7.48
N TYR A 78 -0.35 -16.34 7.22
CA TYR A 78 1.02 -16.53 6.73
C TYR A 78 2.04 -16.66 7.86
N LYS A 79 1.68 -16.24 9.08
CA LYS A 79 2.54 -16.21 10.27
C LYS A 79 2.66 -17.57 10.96
N ILE A 80 3.15 -18.59 10.23
CA ILE A 80 3.33 -19.94 10.79
C ILE A 80 4.75 -20.06 11.35
N ARG A 81 4.87 -20.23 12.69
CA ARG A 81 6.16 -20.35 13.40
C ARG A 81 7.07 -19.13 13.24
N ILE A 82 6.49 -17.95 13.10
CA ILE A 82 7.20 -16.68 12.95
C ILE A 82 7.00 -15.87 14.25
N ASN A 83 8.12 -15.42 14.83
CA ASN A 83 8.11 -14.54 16.00
C ASN A 83 7.78 -13.09 15.57
N CYS A 84 6.49 -12.84 15.42
CA CYS A 84 5.96 -11.56 15.00
C CYS A 84 4.63 -11.28 15.68
N GLU A 85 4.46 -10.09 16.22
CA GLU A 85 3.20 -9.60 16.80
C GLU A 85 2.61 -8.48 15.94
N LEU A 86 1.29 -8.50 15.80
CA LEU A 86 0.51 -7.54 15.00
C LEU A 86 -0.50 -6.85 15.91
N ASN A 87 -0.27 -5.59 16.24
CA ASN A 87 -1.10 -4.83 17.19
C ASN A 87 -1.69 -3.59 16.52
N ILE A 88 -3.02 -3.55 16.40
CA ILE A 88 -3.72 -2.38 15.84
C ILE A 88 -3.91 -1.35 16.96
N LEU A 89 -3.49 -0.12 16.69
CA LEU A 89 -3.53 1.00 17.62
C LEU A 89 -4.24 2.18 16.99
N LYS A 90 -4.96 2.95 17.80
CA LYS A 90 -5.50 4.25 17.39
C LYS A 90 -4.43 5.32 17.64
N ASN A 91 -4.16 6.12 16.63
CA ASN A 91 -3.26 7.24 16.70
C ASN A 91 -3.57 8.25 15.59
N ASP A 92 -3.20 9.48 15.78
CA ASP A 92 -3.27 10.50 14.74
C ASP A 92 -1.90 10.64 14.10
N ARG A 93 -1.81 10.35 12.80
CA ARG A 93 -0.60 10.52 12.01
C ARG A 93 -0.93 11.29 10.72
N PHE A 94 -0.10 12.27 10.39
CA PHE A 94 -0.29 13.08 9.20
C PHE A 94 0.83 12.81 8.20
N PHE A 95 0.44 12.63 6.94
CA PHE A 95 1.34 12.37 5.82
C PHE A 95 1.12 13.40 4.73
N GLU A 96 2.18 14.04 4.28
CA GLU A 96 2.16 14.86 3.07
C GLU A 96 2.41 13.96 1.87
N ILE A 97 1.44 13.91 0.95
CA ILE A 97 1.50 13.15 -0.29
C ILE A 97 1.58 14.12 -1.46
N THR A 98 2.58 13.93 -2.33
CA THR A 98 2.84 14.81 -3.47
C THR A 98 3.08 13.99 -4.73
N GLU A 99 2.49 14.42 -5.84
CA GLU A 99 2.82 13.91 -7.16
C GLU A 99 3.99 14.73 -7.72
N LYS A 100 5.07 14.06 -8.13
CA LYS A 100 6.21 14.65 -8.79
C LYS A 100 6.79 13.67 -9.82
N ASN A 101 6.97 14.13 -11.06
CA ASN A 101 7.55 13.31 -12.14
C ASN A 101 6.87 11.94 -12.32
N GLN A 102 5.55 11.90 -12.27
CA GLN A 102 4.73 10.68 -12.37
C GLN A 102 4.94 9.67 -11.22
N LEU A 103 5.52 10.09 -10.12
CA LEU A 103 5.65 9.32 -8.90
C LEU A 103 4.83 9.96 -7.78
N LEU A 104 4.27 9.14 -6.90
CA LEU A 104 3.81 9.57 -5.60
C LEU A 104 4.96 9.53 -4.60
N THR A 105 5.17 10.63 -3.91
CA THR A 105 6.11 10.73 -2.80
C THR A 105 5.35 10.99 -1.52
N ILE A 106 5.88 10.48 -0.41
CA ILE A 106 5.26 10.60 0.91
C ILE A 106 6.30 10.95 1.95
N LYS A 107 5.91 11.81 2.89
CA LYS A 107 6.71 12.13 4.07
C LYS A 107 5.81 12.41 5.27
N SER A 108 6.38 12.37 6.46
CA SER A 108 5.70 12.83 7.67
C SER A 108 5.34 14.30 7.58
N SER A 109 4.15 14.67 8.04
CA SER A 109 3.71 16.07 8.15
C SER A 109 3.43 16.44 9.61
N SER A 110 3.83 17.65 9.98
CA SER A 110 3.41 18.30 11.24
C SER A 110 2.17 19.19 11.04
N ASN A 111 1.75 19.40 9.77
CA ASN A 111 0.60 20.24 9.45
C ASN A 111 -0.69 19.46 9.66
N SER A 112 -1.52 19.90 10.59
CA SER A 112 -2.81 19.32 10.93
C SER A 112 -3.99 20.27 10.70
N SER A 113 -3.76 21.44 10.06
CA SER A 113 -4.80 22.46 9.90
C SER A 113 -5.79 22.19 8.76
N LYS A 114 -5.34 21.48 7.71
CA LYS A 114 -6.18 21.06 6.59
C LYS A 114 -5.73 19.69 6.12
N PHE A 115 -6.56 18.71 6.29
CA PHE A 115 -6.29 17.33 5.92
C PHE A 115 -7.49 16.68 5.23
N VAL A 116 -7.24 15.58 4.57
CA VAL A 116 -8.20 14.71 3.90
C VAL A 116 -8.14 13.31 4.53
N ASP A 117 -9.17 12.52 4.33
CA ASP A 117 -9.23 11.13 4.75
C ASP A 117 -8.72 10.16 3.66
N TRP A 118 -8.78 8.85 3.94
CA TRP A 118 -8.35 7.80 3.03
C TRP A 118 -9.19 7.74 1.76
N ALA A 119 -10.53 7.93 1.85
CA ALA A 119 -11.40 7.90 0.69
C ALA A 119 -11.13 9.07 -0.26
N GLU A 120 -10.87 10.25 0.28
CA GLU A 120 -10.50 11.43 -0.50
C GLU A 120 -9.14 11.26 -1.20
N ILE A 121 -8.14 10.63 -0.52
CA ILE A 121 -6.83 10.29 -1.12
C ILE A 121 -6.98 9.27 -2.25
N GLU A 122 -7.80 8.24 -2.05
CA GLU A 122 -8.08 7.22 -3.07
C GLU A 122 -8.65 7.85 -4.34
N LEU A 123 -9.61 8.74 -4.21
CA LEU A 123 -10.20 9.45 -5.34
C LEU A 123 -9.23 10.43 -6.00
N PHE A 124 -8.53 11.23 -5.21
CA PHE A 124 -7.64 12.27 -5.71
C PHE A 124 -6.44 11.71 -6.48
N TYR A 125 -5.84 10.63 -5.99
CA TYR A 125 -4.67 10.01 -6.63
C TYR A 125 -5.00 8.76 -7.44
N GLU A 126 -6.27 8.45 -7.68
CA GLU A 126 -6.70 7.23 -8.39
C GLU A 126 -6.08 5.95 -7.75
N LEU A 127 -6.07 5.90 -6.41
CA LEU A 127 -5.70 4.70 -5.67
C LEU A 127 -6.94 3.81 -5.47
N PRO A 128 -6.81 2.49 -5.51
CA PRO A 128 -7.98 1.62 -5.51
C PRO A 128 -8.63 1.56 -4.12
N SER A 129 -9.92 1.83 -4.05
CA SER A 129 -10.75 1.52 -2.89
C SER A 129 -10.88 0.00 -2.69
N SER A 130 -11.28 -0.42 -1.50
CA SER A 130 -11.47 -1.86 -1.19
C SER A 130 -12.40 -2.54 -2.19
N LYS A 131 -13.49 -1.89 -2.60
CA LYS A 131 -14.44 -2.40 -3.61
C LYS A 131 -13.77 -2.62 -4.97
N ILE A 132 -12.87 -1.73 -5.37
CA ILE A 132 -12.13 -1.84 -6.62
C ILE A 132 -11.08 -2.96 -6.56
N ILE A 133 -10.44 -3.14 -5.42
CA ILE A 133 -9.50 -4.23 -5.18
C ILE A 133 -10.17 -5.61 -5.38
N GLU A 134 -11.42 -5.76 -4.96
CA GLU A 134 -12.20 -6.99 -5.16
C GLU A 134 -12.37 -7.39 -6.63
N LEU A 135 -12.25 -6.44 -7.57
CA LEU A 135 -12.25 -6.72 -9.01
C LEU A 135 -10.96 -7.39 -9.50
N GLY A 136 -9.97 -7.55 -8.63
CA GLY A 136 -8.73 -8.27 -8.90
C GLY A 136 -7.78 -7.51 -9.80
N LEU A 137 -7.39 -6.30 -9.43
CA LEU A 137 -6.41 -5.48 -10.14
C LEU A 137 -4.99 -6.01 -10.02
N LEU A 138 -4.23 -5.88 -11.09
CA LEU A 138 -2.78 -6.03 -11.08
C LEU A 138 -2.11 -4.67 -10.77
N PRO A 139 -0.90 -4.64 -10.18
CA PRO A 139 -0.23 -3.39 -9.84
C PRO A 139 -0.07 -2.41 -11.01
N ASN A 140 0.19 -2.90 -12.22
CA ASN A 140 0.36 -2.08 -13.42
C ASN A 140 -0.96 -1.53 -14.01
N GLU A 141 -2.11 -1.96 -13.49
CA GLU A 141 -3.43 -1.39 -13.81
C GLU A 141 -3.73 -0.14 -12.97
N ILE A 142 -2.82 0.21 -12.05
CA ILE A 142 -2.87 1.38 -11.17
C ILE A 142 -1.73 2.34 -11.57
N LYS A 143 -2.02 3.62 -11.67
CA LYS A 143 -1.12 4.67 -12.20
C LYS A 143 0.27 4.71 -11.54
N TRP A 144 0.37 4.36 -10.26
CA TRP A 144 1.55 4.65 -9.42
C TRP A 144 2.46 3.44 -9.17
N LEU A 145 2.62 2.57 -10.17
CA LEU A 145 3.34 1.31 -10.02
C LEU A 145 4.73 1.47 -9.35
N GLU A 146 5.55 2.39 -9.84
CA GLU A 146 6.93 2.61 -9.35
C GLU A 146 6.99 3.19 -7.93
N SER A 147 5.90 3.82 -7.46
CA SER A 147 5.82 4.32 -6.07
C SER A 147 5.48 3.21 -5.07
N PHE A 148 4.89 2.12 -5.54
CA PHE A 148 4.38 1.03 -4.72
C PHE A 148 5.17 -0.27 -4.83
N VAL A 149 5.95 -0.45 -5.90
CA VAL A 149 6.65 -1.70 -6.19
C VAL A 149 8.13 -1.44 -6.44
N ASP A 150 8.97 -2.08 -5.64
CA ASP A 150 10.41 -2.13 -5.88
C ASP A 150 10.75 -3.47 -6.56
N PHE A 151 10.97 -3.44 -7.88
CA PHE A 151 11.32 -4.62 -8.65
C PHE A 151 12.76 -5.10 -8.44
N TYR A 152 13.59 -4.33 -7.73
CA TYR A 152 14.98 -4.65 -7.43
C TYR A 152 15.20 -5.24 -6.05
N LYS A 153 14.15 -5.21 -5.17
CA LYS A 153 14.21 -5.89 -3.88
C LYS A 153 14.20 -7.42 -4.05
N GLY A 154 14.46 -8.14 -2.96
CA GLY A 154 14.32 -9.60 -2.90
C GLY A 154 12.91 -10.10 -3.25
N CYS A 155 12.75 -11.41 -3.33
CA CYS A 155 11.46 -12.02 -3.66
C CYS A 155 10.37 -11.63 -2.67
N PHE A 156 9.19 -11.33 -3.18
CA PHE A 156 7.98 -11.07 -2.41
C PHE A 156 6.77 -11.79 -3.01
N MET A 157 5.71 -11.91 -2.24
CA MET A 157 4.50 -12.61 -2.68
C MET A 157 3.90 -12.00 -3.94
N GLY A 158 3.62 -12.84 -4.94
CA GLY A 158 3.02 -12.42 -6.21
C GLY A 158 3.95 -11.70 -7.19
N GLN A 159 5.24 -11.55 -6.86
CA GLN A 159 6.24 -10.84 -7.68
C GLN A 159 6.34 -11.38 -9.10
N GLU A 160 6.31 -12.69 -9.30
CA GLU A 160 6.48 -13.29 -10.63
C GLU A 160 5.45 -12.77 -11.62
N GLN A 161 4.19 -12.72 -11.23
CA GLN A 161 3.11 -12.22 -12.09
C GLN A 161 3.20 -10.70 -12.28
N ALA A 162 3.48 -9.93 -11.22
CA ALA A 162 3.65 -8.50 -11.29
C ALA A 162 4.80 -8.11 -12.22
N SER A 163 5.96 -8.76 -12.11
CA SER A 163 7.13 -8.55 -12.98
C SER A 163 6.83 -8.93 -14.42
N ARG A 164 6.21 -10.08 -14.64
CA ARG A 164 5.86 -10.55 -16.00
C ARG A 164 4.98 -9.54 -16.74
N VAL A 165 4.03 -8.92 -16.06
CA VAL A 165 3.15 -7.92 -16.68
C VAL A 165 3.87 -6.59 -16.89
N ASN A 166 4.72 -6.15 -15.95
CA ASN A 166 5.50 -4.92 -16.08
C ASN A 166 6.43 -4.95 -17.31
N PHE A 167 7.08 -6.08 -17.58
CA PHE A 167 8.01 -6.23 -18.72
C PHE A 167 7.34 -6.57 -20.05
N ARG A 168 6.04 -6.89 -20.12
CA ARG A 168 5.34 -7.33 -21.33
C ARG A 168 4.51 -6.27 -22.04
N GLY A 169 4.51 -5.02 -21.59
CA GLY A 169 3.85 -3.91 -22.27
C GLY A 169 2.74 -3.23 -21.48
N LYS A 170 1.88 -2.48 -22.18
CA LYS A 170 0.81 -1.68 -21.57
C LYS A 170 -0.26 -2.60 -20.93
N PRO A 171 -0.84 -2.18 -19.77
CA PRO A 171 -1.95 -2.91 -19.17
C PRO A 171 -3.16 -2.90 -20.10
N ARG A 172 -3.94 -3.99 -20.10
CA ARG A 172 -5.16 -4.10 -20.91
C ARG A 172 -6.31 -3.26 -20.35
N ARG A 173 -6.26 -2.95 -19.09
CA ARG A 173 -7.24 -2.15 -18.36
C ARG A 173 -6.53 -1.29 -17.32
N ILE A 174 -7.14 -0.19 -16.95
CA ILE A 174 -6.60 0.75 -15.97
C ILE A 174 -7.69 1.24 -15.03
N LEU A 175 -7.31 1.51 -13.78
CA LEU A 175 -8.16 2.19 -12.82
C LEU A 175 -8.29 3.66 -13.20
N LYS A 176 -9.52 4.20 -13.11
CA LYS A 176 -9.80 5.63 -13.26
C LYS A 176 -10.82 6.09 -12.24
N THR A 177 -10.65 7.33 -11.79
CA THR A 177 -11.68 8.08 -11.07
C THR A 177 -12.44 8.94 -12.07
N LEU A 178 -13.77 8.82 -12.07
CA LEU A 178 -14.66 9.59 -12.93
C LEU A 178 -15.00 10.97 -12.31
N PRO A 179 -15.53 11.91 -13.10
CA PRO A 179 -15.92 13.24 -12.59
C PRO A 179 -16.97 13.24 -11.47
N ASP A 180 -17.78 12.20 -11.38
CA ASP A 180 -18.77 11.98 -10.32
C ASP A 180 -18.17 11.36 -9.03
N SER A 181 -16.84 11.28 -8.93
CA SER A 181 -16.11 10.67 -7.83
C SER A 181 -16.35 9.17 -7.68
N THR A 182 -16.80 8.48 -8.72
CA THR A 182 -16.81 7.02 -8.75
C THR A 182 -15.51 6.47 -9.35
N GLN A 183 -15.15 5.26 -8.96
CA GLN A 183 -13.99 4.56 -9.52
C GLN A 183 -14.46 3.41 -10.40
N GLU A 184 -13.81 3.24 -11.54
CA GLU A 184 -14.04 2.11 -12.44
C GLU A 184 -12.75 1.59 -13.08
N VAL A 185 -12.79 0.36 -13.57
CA VAL A 185 -11.70 -0.27 -14.30
C VAL A 185 -12.06 -0.31 -15.78
N VAL A 186 -11.40 0.54 -16.56
CA VAL A 186 -11.67 0.72 -17.99
C VAL A 186 -10.63 0.04 -18.86
N LYS A 187 -10.98 -0.30 -20.12
CA LYS A 187 -10.00 -0.78 -21.08
C LYS A 187 -8.96 0.30 -21.37
N SER A 188 -7.70 -0.07 -21.33
CA SER A 188 -6.60 0.78 -21.79
C SER A 188 -6.70 0.98 -23.31
N LYS A 189 -6.60 2.20 -23.77
CA LYS A 189 -6.58 2.56 -25.20
C LYS A 189 -5.17 2.38 -25.78
#